data_2a5ee0868ca19abd8900fad0f76a45e2
#
_entry.id   2a5ee0868ca19abd8900fad0f76a45e2
#
_cell.length_a   1.000
_cell.length_b   1.000
_cell.length_c   1.000
_cell.angle_alpha   90.00
_cell.angle_beta   90.00
_cell.angle_gamma   90.00
#
_symmetry.space_group_name_H-M   'P 1'
#
loop_
_entity.id
_entity.type
_entity.pdbx_description
1 polymer ?
#
loop_
_entity_poly.entity_id
_entity_poly.type
_entity_poly.pdbx_seq_one_letter_code
_entity_poly.pdbx_strand_id
1 'polypeptide(L)'
;NLKELEQGIEDKSYLVITFDYESHQLLNKNNIKHEISDSYLNRVELETIQKKSYELVDWFKEEKPNELEYKGVNVGSLMRVEFNYFLVPFLKNFVAIIKIYQKYSSAEFSASIPLHEIVKTLTNNVKKLNENSATKEEFYYDSVLIPLKIKNHSFSFKLSKNRFLKLKNISEKSIHQFFGPKKLHTNEKSILLVEFDPVRYRHFLSTSKNASSIMLYNRRRPTIWNSNSYNSIKKSNCRIVTLYDLMNKNLEINIKNGESSVEDKVSSSLSNTDFLEAYFSIYDHSFWKIIEKKFKNLLKKRFIDSIKEIEIASKLLEKYQFSSIVVWSEIGSTEQIIVKLAKKHSIPVVLLQHGLFFDDELEGTNRMNKFRGVFPVDSDETIVWGHIEKNHQLKNGIREENIQVLGNPYYDRIRNRPNPKINHILLATSGPVIENSIDLTIETIEKNQATIKKICEVTTNL
;
A
#
# COMPACT_ATOMS: atom_id res chain seq x y z
N ASN A 1 -15.41 -27.47 14.47
CA ASN A 1 -14.85 -28.37 15.49
C ASN A 1 -13.94 -29.39 14.81
N LEU A 2 -12.61 -29.45 15.20
CA LEU A 2 -11.64 -30.33 14.59
C LEU A 2 -12.08 -31.80 14.63
N LYS A 3 -12.70 -32.24 15.73
CA LYS A 3 -13.20 -33.64 15.87
C LYS A 3 -14.31 -34.00 14.88
N GLU A 4 -15.21 -33.07 14.58
CA GLU A 4 -16.26 -33.31 13.55
C GLU A 4 -15.65 -33.39 12.15
N LEU A 5 -14.62 -32.60 11.88
CA LEU A 5 -13.86 -32.68 10.63
C LEU A 5 -13.10 -34.02 10.50
N GLU A 6 -12.43 -34.47 11.57
CA GLU A 6 -11.71 -35.76 11.62
C GLU A 6 -12.67 -36.89 11.32
N GLN A 7 -13.82 -36.97 12.00
CA GLN A 7 -14.82 -38.01 11.81
C GLN A 7 -15.41 -38.00 10.39
N GLY A 8 -15.75 -36.80 9.87
CA GLY A 8 -16.29 -36.72 8.49
C GLY A 8 -15.27 -37.07 7.42
N ILE A 9 -13.96 -36.89 7.67
CA ILE A 9 -12.89 -37.30 6.76
C ILE A 9 -12.66 -38.81 6.83
N GLU A 10 -12.67 -39.40 8.02
CA GLU A 10 -12.56 -40.87 8.22
C GLU A 10 -13.67 -41.58 7.49
N ASP A 11 -14.89 -41.08 7.53
CA ASP A 11 -16.06 -41.59 6.81
C ASP A 11 -15.97 -41.34 5.28
N LYS A 12 -14.89 -40.70 4.76
CA LYS A 12 -14.72 -40.29 3.35
C LYS A 12 -15.87 -39.43 2.80
N SER A 13 -16.64 -38.81 3.66
CA SER A 13 -17.78 -37.96 3.30
C SER A 13 -17.40 -36.50 3.08
N TYR A 14 -16.24 -36.08 3.55
CA TYR A 14 -15.75 -34.68 3.45
C TYR A 14 -14.44 -34.56 2.67
N LEU A 15 -14.39 -33.57 1.80
CA LEU A 15 -13.15 -33.01 1.28
C LEU A 15 -12.92 -31.65 1.96
N VAL A 16 -11.80 -31.50 2.66
CA VAL A 16 -11.43 -30.24 3.30
C VAL A 16 -10.47 -29.47 2.40
N ILE A 17 -10.76 -28.19 2.19
CA ILE A 17 -9.93 -27.29 1.36
C ILE A 17 -9.60 -26.04 2.19
N THR A 18 -8.32 -25.70 2.29
CA THR A 18 -7.85 -24.48 2.98
C THR A 18 -7.59 -23.35 2.01
N PHE A 19 -7.88 -22.12 2.47
CA PHE A 19 -7.76 -20.87 1.70
C PHE A 19 -6.71 -19.90 2.30
N ASP A 20 -6.07 -20.30 3.37
CA ASP A 20 -5.03 -19.51 4.05
C ASP A 20 -3.96 -20.39 4.69
N TYR A 21 -2.78 -19.79 4.89
CA TYR A 21 -1.62 -20.50 5.43
C TYR A 21 -1.78 -20.95 6.89
N GLU A 22 -2.48 -20.17 7.71
CA GLU A 22 -2.69 -20.49 9.11
C GLU A 22 -3.57 -21.74 9.27
N SER A 23 -4.67 -21.80 8.52
CA SER A 23 -5.56 -22.97 8.45
C SER A 23 -4.80 -24.19 7.94
N HIS A 24 -4.00 -24.05 6.88
CA HIS A 24 -3.17 -25.13 6.35
C HIS A 24 -2.20 -25.67 7.41
N GLN A 25 -1.47 -24.80 8.12
CA GLN A 25 -0.57 -25.23 9.18
C GLN A 25 -1.30 -25.91 10.35
N LEU A 26 -2.49 -25.41 10.71
CA LEU A 26 -3.30 -25.99 11.79
C LEU A 26 -3.72 -27.42 11.45
N LEU A 27 -4.18 -27.66 10.23
CA LEU A 27 -4.58 -28.99 9.78
C LEU A 27 -3.39 -29.95 9.67
N ASN A 28 -2.26 -29.48 9.12
CA ASN A 28 -1.02 -30.26 9.08
C ASN A 28 -0.55 -30.68 10.48
N LYS A 29 -0.57 -29.75 11.46
CA LYS A 29 -0.21 -30.03 12.85
C LYS A 29 -1.08 -31.11 13.51
N ASN A 30 -2.33 -31.21 13.09
CA ASN A 30 -3.28 -32.20 13.59
C ASN A 30 -3.39 -33.43 12.68
N ASN A 31 -2.51 -33.57 11.66
CA ASN A 31 -2.48 -34.67 10.69
C ASN A 31 -3.82 -34.83 9.91
N ILE A 32 -4.57 -33.74 9.73
CA ILE A 32 -5.84 -33.75 9.01
C ILE A 32 -5.56 -33.59 7.52
N LYS A 33 -5.98 -34.60 6.72
CA LYS A 33 -5.84 -34.57 5.26
C LYS A 33 -6.70 -33.45 4.65
N HIS A 34 -6.11 -32.62 3.82
CA HIS A 34 -6.81 -31.53 3.15
C HIS A 34 -6.11 -31.15 1.83
N GLU A 35 -6.80 -30.39 1.01
CA GLU A 35 -6.27 -29.77 -0.20
C GLU A 35 -6.08 -28.26 0.03
N ILE A 36 -5.28 -27.63 -0.83
CA ILE A 36 -4.99 -26.19 -0.79
C ILE A 36 -5.72 -25.53 -1.95
N SER A 37 -6.44 -24.44 -1.71
CA SER A 37 -7.17 -23.71 -2.76
C SER A 37 -6.28 -23.27 -3.94
N ASP A 38 -5.01 -22.95 -3.67
CA ASP A 38 -4.05 -22.59 -4.71
C ASP A 38 -3.81 -23.71 -5.75
N SER A 39 -4.00 -24.98 -5.37
CA SER A 39 -3.83 -26.13 -6.29
C SER A 39 -4.90 -26.21 -7.40
N TYR A 40 -5.96 -25.43 -7.26
CA TYR A 40 -7.01 -25.31 -8.27
C TYR A 40 -6.75 -24.21 -9.30
N LEU A 41 -5.68 -23.43 -9.13
CA LEU A 41 -5.29 -22.32 -10.00
C LEU A 41 -3.99 -22.65 -10.73
N ASN A 42 -3.99 -22.52 -12.03
CA ASN A 42 -2.77 -22.59 -12.83
C ASN A 42 -2.14 -21.20 -13.04
N ARG A 43 -0.95 -21.16 -13.66
CA ARG A 43 -0.19 -19.91 -13.87
C ARG A 43 -0.97 -18.89 -14.71
N VAL A 44 -1.65 -19.32 -15.75
CA VAL A 44 -2.43 -18.44 -16.64
C VAL A 44 -3.59 -17.79 -15.89
N GLU A 45 -4.25 -18.54 -15.01
CA GLU A 45 -5.34 -18.02 -14.18
C GLU A 45 -4.83 -17.00 -13.17
N LEU A 46 -3.68 -17.26 -12.53
CA LEU A 46 -3.05 -16.30 -11.63
C LEU A 46 -2.67 -14.99 -12.36
N GLU A 47 -2.09 -15.07 -13.55
CA GLU A 47 -1.76 -13.89 -14.38
C GLU A 47 -3.03 -13.13 -14.79
N THR A 48 -4.10 -13.84 -15.15
CA THR A 48 -5.41 -13.22 -15.44
C THR A 48 -5.97 -12.48 -14.23
N ILE A 49 -5.89 -13.07 -13.04
CA ILE A 49 -6.28 -12.43 -11.78
C ILE A 49 -5.47 -11.14 -11.55
N GLN A 50 -4.15 -11.19 -11.73
CA GLN A 50 -3.28 -10.02 -11.57
C GLN A 50 -3.62 -8.91 -12.56
N LYS A 51 -3.80 -9.26 -13.84
CA LYS A 51 -4.19 -8.31 -14.89
C LYS A 51 -5.54 -7.67 -14.56
N LYS A 52 -6.53 -8.48 -14.22
CA LYS A 52 -7.87 -8.01 -13.86
C LYS A 52 -7.84 -7.12 -12.62
N SER A 53 -7.07 -7.46 -11.61
CA SER A 53 -6.95 -6.62 -10.41
C SER A 53 -6.42 -5.20 -10.71
N TYR A 54 -5.46 -5.08 -11.64
CA TYR A 54 -4.96 -3.77 -12.09
C TYR A 54 -5.96 -2.98 -12.96
N GLU A 55 -6.88 -3.65 -13.63
CA GLU A 55 -7.97 -3.00 -14.35
C GLU A 55 -9.01 -2.46 -13.38
N LEU A 56 -9.45 -3.31 -12.46
CA LEU A 56 -10.53 -3.01 -11.53
C LEU A 56 -10.23 -1.85 -10.58
N VAL A 57 -8.95 -1.60 -10.23
CA VAL A 57 -8.60 -0.46 -9.37
C VAL A 57 -8.80 0.90 -10.04
N ASP A 58 -8.99 0.93 -11.35
CA ASP A 58 -9.23 2.13 -12.15
C ASP A 58 -10.72 2.37 -12.47
N TRP A 59 -11.64 1.62 -11.86
CA TRP A 59 -13.10 1.67 -12.06
C TRP A 59 -13.68 3.08 -12.13
N PHE A 60 -13.15 4.00 -11.32
CA PHE A 60 -13.59 5.39 -11.21
C PHE A 60 -13.34 6.23 -12.47
N LYS A 61 -12.57 5.74 -13.44
CA LYS A 61 -12.27 6.43 -14.70
C LYS A 61 -13.34 6.19 -15.77
N GLU A 62 -14.09 5.09 -15.63
CA GLU A 62 -14.90 4.58 -16.72
C GLU A 62 -16.25 5.27 -16.85
N GLU A 63 -16.95 5.60 -15.76
CA GLU A 63 -18.31 6.09 -15.87
C GLU A 63 -18.52 7.52 -15.38
N LYS A 64 -18.12 7.83 -14.17
CA LYS A 64 -18.34 9.15 -13.54
C LYS A 64 -17.05 9.68 -12.88
N PRO A 65 -16.03 9.99 -13.66
CA PRO A 65 -14.70 10.31 -13.10
C PRO A 65 -14.68 11.52 -12.17
N ASN A 66 -15.62 12.47 -12.35
CA ASN A 66 -15.68 13.72 -11.58
C ASN A 66 -16.45 13.60 -10.26
N GLU A 67 -17.29 12.57 -10.07
CA GLU A 67 -18.08 12.40 -8.85
C GLU A 67 -17.21 12.20 -7.60
N LEU A 68 -16.06 11.56 -7.76
CA LEU A 68 -15.10 11.33 -6.69
C LEU A 68 -14.05 12.44 -6.59
N GLU A 69 -14.24 13.55 -7.28
CA GLU A 69 -13.29 14.65 -7.24
C GLU A 69 -13.59 15.60 -6.06
N TYR A 70 -12.52 15.97 -5.35
CA TYR A 70 -12.53 17.03 -4.35
C TYR A 70 -11.32 17.96 -4.55
N LYS A 71 -11.59 19.23 -4.82
CA LYS A 71 -10.55 20.25 -5.14
C LYS A 71 -9.56 19.80 -6.23
N GLY A 72 -10.05 19.03 -7.24
CA GLY A 72 -9.23 18.52 -8.35
C GLY A 72 -8.34 17.32 -8.00
N VAL A 73 -8.59 16.69 -6.87
CA VAL A 73 -7.99 15.41 -6.51
C VAL A 73 -9.07 14.34 -6.57
N ASN A 74 -8.89 13.35 -7.44
CA ASN A 74 -9.79 12.21 -7.52
C ASN A 74 -9.48 11.22 -6.40
N VAL A 75 -10.44 11.04 -5.48
CA VAL A 75 -10.29 10.16 -4.31
C VAL A 75 -10.20 8.68 -4.71
N GLY A 76 -10.84 8.28 -5.80
CA GLY A 76 -10.71 6.91 -6.33
C GLY A 76 -9.25 6.57 -6.66
N SER A 77 -8.48 7.53 -7.21
CA SER A 77 -7.06 7.34 -7.50
C SER A 77 -6.22 7.11 -6.25
N LEU A 78 -6.57 7.75 -5.13
CA LEU A 78 -5.86 7.59 -3.86
C LEU A 78 -6.06 6.21 -3.22
N MET A 79 -7.14 5.50 -3.60
CA MET A 79 -7.50 4.20 -3.05
C MET A 79 -6.93 3.01 -3.84
N ARG A 80 -6.37 3.23 -5.02
CA ARG A 80 -5.93 2.17 -5.96
C ARG A 80 -5.11 1.07 -5.28
N VAL A 81 -4.12 1.46 -4.49
CA VAL A 81 -3.22 0.51 -3.80
C VAL A 81 -3.98 -0.32 -2.77
N GLU A 82 -4.73 0.33 -1.89
CA GLU A 82 -5.50 -0.38 -0.86
C GLU A 82 -6.56 -1.30 -1.46
N PHE A 83 -7.20 -0.85 -2.53
CA PHE A 83 -8.19 -1.66 -3.23
C PHE A 83 -7.55 -2.87 -3.93
N ASN A 84 -6.35 -2.72 -4.49
CA ASN A 84 -5.61 -3.85 -5.05
C ASN A 84 -5.24 -4.89 -3.97
N TYR A 85 -4.81 -4.45 -2.78
CA TYR A 85 -4.55 -5.34 -1.64
C TYR A 85 -5.79 -6.15 -1.22
N PHE A 86 -6.97 -5.59 -1.41
CA PHE A 86 -8.22 -6.31 -1.19
C PHE A 86 -8.57 -7.24 -2.36
N LEU A 87 -8.43 -6.75 -3.61
CA LEU A 87 -8.88 -7.47 -4.80
C LEU A 87 -8.09 -8.75 -5.08
N VAL A 88 -6.75 -8.73 -4.99
CA VAL A 88 -5.93 -9.88 -5.38
C VAL A 88 -6.26 -11.13 -4.56
N PRO A 89 -6.24 -11.12 -3.23
CA PRO A 89 -6.61 -12.31 -2.45
C PRO A 89 -8.09 -12.67 -2.62
N PHE A 90 -8.98 -11.68 -2.76
CA PHE A 90 -10.39 -11.93 -3.02
C PHE A 90 -10.59 -12.66 -4.35
N LEU A 91 -9.99 -12.20 -5.45
CA LEU A 91 -10.11 -12.82 -6.78
C LEU A 91 -9.49 -14.21 -6.83
N LYS A 92 -8.36 -14.43 -6.13
CA LYS A 92 -7.80 -15.78 -5.99
C LYS A 92 -8.81 -16.75 -5.38
N ASN A 93 -9.41 -16.36 -4.26
CA ASN A 93 -10.43 -17.17 -3.59
C ASN A 93 -11.67 -17.36 -4.47
N PHE A 94 -12.11 -16.30 -5.13
CA PHE A 94 -13.29 -16.32 -6.00
C PHE A 94 -13.10 -17.29 -7.18
N VAL A 95 -11.97 -17.19 -7.90
CA VAL A 95 -11.68 -18.08 -9.03
C VAL A 95 -11.43 -19.51 -8.58
N ALA A 96 -10.71 -19.72 -7.46
CA ALA A 96 -10.52 -21.05 -6.90
C ALA A 96 -11.87 -21.72 -6.56
N ILE A 97 -12.81 -20.99 -5.95
CA ILE A 97 -14.15 -21.50 -5.64
C ILE A 97 -14.93 -21.84 -6.91
N ILE A 98 -14.86 -21.02 -7.97
CA ILE A 98 -15.48 -21.37 -9.26
C ILE A 98 -14.93 -22.70 -9.77
N LYS A 99 -13.61 -22.92 -9.73
CA LYS A 99 -12.99 -24.17 -10.18
C LYS A 99 -13.35 -25.36 -9.30
N ILE A 100 -13.39 -25.17 -7.99
CA ILE A 100 -13.84 -26.21 -7.04
C ILE A 100 -15.29 -26.59 -7.33
N TYR A 101 -16.17 -25.60 -7.53
CA TYR A 101 -17.56 -25.85 -7.88
C TYR A 101 -17.71 -26.61 -9.22
N GLN A 102 -16.96 -26.22 -10.25
CA GLN A 102 -16.96 -26.92 -11.53
C GLN A 102 -16.55 -28.37 -11.39
N LYS A 103 -15.58 -28.67 -10.50
CA LYS A 103 -15.09 -30.04 -10.25
C LYS A 103 -16.08 -30.88 -9.40
N TYR A 104 -16.78 -30.24 -8.48
CA TYR A 104 -17.63 -30.90 -7.48
C TYR A 104 -19.05 -30.33 -7.44
N SER A 105 -19.66 -30.11 -8.62
CA SER A 105 -20.95 -29.40 -8.75
C SER A 105 -22.13 -30.07 -8.04
N SER A 106 -22.07 -31.38 -7.80
CA SER A 106 -23.11 -32.16 -7.09
C SER A 106 -22.90 -32.21 -5.57
N ALA A 107 -21.80 -31.70 -5.07
CA ALA A 107 -21.50 -31.72 -3.63
C ALA A 107 -22.32 -30.68 -2.82
N GLU A 108 -22.53 -30.99 -1.55
CA GLU A 108 -22.96 -29.99 -0.58
C GLU A 108 -21.74 -29.24 -0.07
N PHE A 109 -21.80 -27.90 -0.02
CA PHE A 109 -20.73 -27.07 0.45
C PHE A 109 -20.96 -26.61 1.88
N SER A 110 -19.88 -26.53 2.67
CA SER A 110 -19.88 -25.88 3.98
C SER A 110 -18.73 -24.91 4.05
N ALA A 111 -19.00 -23.62 4.28
CA ALA A 111 -17.99 -22.59 4.16
C ALA A 111 -18.06 -21.54 5.29
N SER A 112 -16.90 -20.96 5.64
CA SER A 112 -16.81 -19.79 6.52
C SER A 112 -17.48 -18.56 5.88
N ILE A 113 -17.83 -17.55 6.69
CA ILE A 113 -18.63 -16.41 6.23
C ILE A 113 -18.12 -15.75 4.94
N PRO A 114 -16.82 -15.39 4.80
CA PRO A 114 -16.33 -14.76 3.57
C PRO A 114 -16.45 -15.66 2.33
N LEU A 115 -16.19 -16.96 2.47
CA LEU A 115 -16.25 -17.92 1.37
C LEU A 115 -17.69 -18.34 1.08
N HIS A 116 -18.55 -18.40 2.09
CA HIS A 116 -19.97 -18.73 1.95
C HIS A 116 -20.67 -17.76 0.98
N GLU A 117 -20.42 -16.45 1.09
CA GLU A 117 -21.02 -15.48 0.20
C GLU A 117 -20.60 -15.68 -1.27
N ILE A 118 -19.36 -16.15 -1.50
CA ILE A 118 -18.90 -16.50 -2.83
C ILE A 118 -19.59 -17.77 -3.34
N VAL A 119 -19.59 -18.86 -2.55
CA VAL A 119 -20.22 -20.14 -2.95
C VAL A 119 -21.71 -19.95 -3.24
N LYS A 120 -22.39 -19.12 -2.46
CA LYS A 120 -23.82 -18.82 -2.63
C LYS A 120 -24.17 -18.19 -3.98
N THR A 121 -23.23 -17.54 -4.65
CA THR A 121 -23.46 -17.03 -6.02
C THR A 121 -23.47 -18.13 -7.08
N LEU A 122 -22.92 -19.29 -6.77
CA LEU A 122 -22.80 -20.45 -7.68
C LEU A 122 -23.85 -21.53 -7.41
N THR A 123 -24.23 -21.71 -6.14
CA THR A 123 -25.19 -22.75 -5.73
C THR A 123 -25.93 -22.37 -4.46
N ASN A 124 -27.18 -22.83 -4.35
CA ASN A 124 -27.95 -22.73 -3.11
C ASN A 124 -27.64 -23.89 -2.14
N ASN A 125 -26.89 -24.91 -2.56
CA ASN A 125 -26.55 -26.07 -1.74
C ASN A 125 -25.28 -25.77 -0.90
N VAL A 126 -25.35 -24.72 -0.08
CA VAL A 126 -24.25 -24.30 0.79
C VAL A 126 -24.72 -24.03 2.21
N LYS A 127 -24.01 -24.59 3.18
CA LYS A 127 -24.19 -24.36 4.62
C LYS A 127 -23.13 -23.41 5.13
N LYS A 128 -23.55 -22.51 6.02
CA LYS A 128 -22.66 -21.58 6.69
C LYS A 128 -22.07 -22.26 7.92
N LEU A 129 -20.72 -22.28 8.02
CA LEU A 129 -20.05 -22.72 9.23
C LEU A 129 -20.20 -21.65 10.31
N ASN A 130 -20.55 -22.09 11.53
CA ASN A 130 -20.65 -21.20 12.69
C ASN A 130 -19.26 -20.73 13.11
N GLU A 131 -19.01 -19.44 13.02
CA GLU A 131 -17.81 -18.80 13.56
C GLU A 131 -18.12 -18.25 14.95
N ASN A 132 -17.35 -18.67 15.95
CA ASN A 132 -17.46 -18.17 17.33
C ASN A 132 -16.93 -16.72 17.50
N SER A 133 -16.39 -16.11 16.46
CA SER A 133 -15.89 -14.73 16.49
C SER A 133 -16.25 -14.00 15.21
N ALA A 134 -17.08 -12.97 15.33
CA ALA A 134 -17.20 -11.96 14.28
C ALA A 134 -15.87 -11.22 14.17
N THR A 135 -14.99 -11.67 13.28
CA THR A 135 -13.79 -10.90 12.93
C THR A 135 -14.25 -9.57 12.35
N LYS A 136 -13.94 -8.50 13.08
CA LYS A 136 -14.25 -7.15 12.62
C LYS A 136 -13.50 -6.94 11.30
N GLU A 137 -14.21 -6.72 10.21
CA GLU A 137 -13.60 -6.44 8.93
C GLU A 137 -12.69 -5.22 9.05
N GLU A 138 -11.40 -5.42 8.91
CA GLU A 138 -10.38 -4.36 8.84
C GLU A 138 -9.94 -4.19 7.39
N PHE A 139 -9.90 -2.94 6.93
CA PHE A 139 -9.20 -2.60 5.69
C PHE A 139 -7.71 -2.44 5.94
N TYR A 140 -6.90 -2.60 4.89
CA TYR A 140 -5.44 -2.61 4.99
C TYR A 140 -4.87 -1.40 5.77
N TYR A 141 -5.38 -0.19 5.51
CA TYR A 141 -4.93 1.03 6.19
C TYR A 141 -5.67 1.36 7.49
N ASP A 142 -6.47 0.47 8.03
CA ASP A 142 -7.15 0.66 9.32
C ASP A 142 -6.27 0.34 10.52
N SER A 143 -5.16 -0.34 10.29
CA SER A 143 -4.18 -0.67 11.31
C SER A 143 -2.75 -0.35 10.87
N VAL A 144 -1.89 -0.14 11.84
CA VAL A 144 -0.46 0.13 11.65
C VAL A 144 0.34 -0.88 12.46
N LEU A 145 1.23 -1.60 11.81
CA LEU A 145 2.19 -2.48 12.47
C LEU A 145 3.44 -1.66 12.85
N ILE A 146 3.75 -1.64 14.13
CA ILE A 146 4.94 -0.96 14.66
C ILE A 146 5.96 -2.03 15.07
N PRO A 147 7.04 -2.21 14.29
CA PRO A 147 8.10 -3.14 14.70
C PRO A 147 8.92 -2.52 15.83
N LEU A 148 9.11 -3.26 16.90
CA LEU A 148 10.01 -2.93 17.99
C LEU A 148 11.11 -3.98 18.09
N LYS A 149 12.35 -3.54 18.15
CA LYS A 149 13.50 -4.39 18.36
C LYS A 149 14.08 -4.10 19.73
N ILE A 150 14.03 -5.07 20.65
CA ILE A 150 14.62 -4.99 21.99
C ILE A 150 15.70 -6.06 22.06
N LYS A 151 16.96 -5.63 22.08
CA LYS A 151 18.14 -6.53 22.00
C LYS A 151 18.03 -7.45 20.78
N ASN A 152 17.97 -8.78 21.00
CA ASN A 152 17.87 -9.80 19.95
C ASN A 152 16.44 -10.22 19.61
N HIS A 153 15.43 -9.64 20.27
CA HIS A 153 14.03 -9.97 20.03
C HIS A 153 13.35 -8.86 19.22
N SER A 154 12.61 -9.25 18.19
CA SER A 154 11.75 -8.36 17.40
C SER A 154 10.30 -8.66 17.72
N PHE A 155 9.56 -7.64 18.09
CA PHE A 155 8.12 -7.69 18.34
C PHE A 155 7.43 -6.73 17.37
N SER A 156 6.20 -7.04 16.99
CA SER A 156 5.37 -6.11 16.25
C SER A 156 4.07 -5.84 17.04
N PHE A 157 3.71 -4.58 17.16
CA PHE A 157 2.44 -4.18 17.75
C PHE A 157 1.51 -3.69 16.65
N LYS A 158 0.33 -4.29 16.58
CA LYS A 158 -0.75 -3.82 15.70
C LYS A 158 -1.58 -2.78 16.44
N LEU A 159 -1.59 -1.55 15.95
CA LEU A 159 -2.43 -0.47 16.45
C LEU A 159 -3.51 -0.11 15.44
N SER A 160 -4.72 0.18 15.90
CA SER A 160 -5.70 0.80 15.02
C SER A 160 -5.22 2.18 14.57
N LYS A 161 -5.56 2.58 13.33
CA LYS A 161 -5.21 3.88 12.75
C LYS A 161 -5.51 5.04 13.70
N ASN A 162 -6.67 5.03 14.35
CA ASN A 162 -7.08 6.07 15.28
C ASN A 162 -6.16 6.16 16.51
N ARG A 163 -5.74 5.04 17.08
CA ARG A 163 -4.79 5.02 18.22
C ARG A 163 -3.42 5.51 17.77
N PHE A 164 -2.95 5.05 16.64
CA PHE A 164 -1.69 5.51 16.07
C PHE A 164 -1.68 7.03 15.81
N LEU A 165 -2.75 7.57 15.21
CA LEU A 165 -2.86 9.01 14.95
C LEU A 165 -2.89 9.85 16.25
N LYS A 166 -3.53 9.36 17.32
CA LYS A 166 -3.49 10.04 18.63
C LYS A 166 -2.05 10.12 19.18
N LEU A 167 -1.30 9.01 19.15
CA LEU A 167 0.11 8.99 19.57
C LEU A 167 0.98 9.89 18.69
N LYS A 168 0.78 9.83 17.38
CA LYS A 168 1.47 10.69 16.41
C LYS A 168 1.22 12.16 16.71
N ASN A 169 -0.03 12.57 16.97
CA ASN A 169 -0.37 13.96 17.25
C ASN A 169 0.33 14.46 18.53
N ILE A 170 0.43 13.64 19.58
CA ILE A 170 1.18 14.01 20.80
C ILE A 170 2.65 14.27 20.46
N SER A 171 3.29 13.40 19.68
CA SER A 171 4.66 13.57 19.20
C SER A 171 4.81 14.84 18.35
N GLU A 172 3.88 15.08 17.41
CA GLU A 172 3.91 16.28 16.56
C GLU A 172 3.75 17.59 17.33
N LYS A 173 2.98 17.58 18.42
CA LYS A 173 2.88 18.76 19.31
C LYS A 173 4.23 19.15 19.89
N SER A 174 4.99 18.16 20.36
CA SER A 174 6.36 18.40 20.87
C SER A 174 7.30 18.86 19.76
N ILE A 175 7.23 18.23 18.57
CA ILE A 175 8.03 18.61 17.40
C ILE A 175 7.74 20.05 17.00
N HIS A 176 6.46 20.46 16.96
CA HIS A 176 6.06 21.81 16.64
C HIS A 176 6.68 22.85 17.60
N GLN A 177 6.71 22.55 18.90
CA GLN A 177 7.27 23.45 19.90
C GLN A 177 8.79 23.67 19.74
N PHE A 178 9.55 22.64 19.36
CA PHE A 178 11.01 22.68 19.29
C PHE A 178 11.57 22.94 17.89
N PHE A 179 10.89 22.46 16.85
CA PHE A 179 11.37 22.45 15.47
C PHE A 179 10.39 23.08 14.47
N GLY A 180 9.25 23.56 14.93
CA GLY A 180 8.28 24.25 14.09
C GLY A 180 8.88 25.47 13.38
N PRO A 181 8.29 25.88 12.27
CA PRO A 181 8.80 27.00 11.48
C PRO A 181 8.68 28.31 12.26
N LYS A 182 9.72 28.58 13.07
CA LYS A 182 9.85 29.87 13.76
C LYS A 182 10.11 30.93 12.71
N LYS A 183 9.11 31.82 12.48
CA LYS A 183 9.17 32.99 11.58
C LYS A 183 9.95 32.74 10.29
N LEU A 184 9.30 32.02 9.35
CA LEU A 184 9.72 32.13 7.95
C LEU A 184 9.50 33.56 7.50
N HIS A 185 10.53 34.18 6.93
CA HIS A 185 10.29 35.35 6.09
C HIS A 185 9.38 34.88 4.96
N THR A 186 8.20 35.45 4.87
CA THR A 186 7.14 35.05 3.94
C THR A 186 7.55 35.08 2.45
N ASN A 187 8.72 35.67 2.16
CA ASN A 187 9.25 35.84 0.81
C ASN A 187 10.35 34.85 0.39
N GLU A 188 10.80 33.94 1.28
CA GLU A 188 11.80 32.94 0.90
C GLU A 188 11.12 31.69 0.34
N LYS A 189 11.40 31.36 -0.94
CA LYS A 189 10.99 30.12 -1.55
C LYS A 189 11.77 28.95 -0.95
N SER A 190 11.06 27.91 -0.53
CA SER A 190 11.64 26.69 0.05
C SER A 190 11.49 25.50 -0.90
N ILE A 191 12.29 24.44 -0.71
CA ILE A 191 12.07 23.13 -1.31
C ILE A 191 11.26 22.29 -0.33
N LEU A 192 10.13 21.72 -0.77
CA LEU A 192 9.32 20.83 0.04
C LEU A 192 9.70 19.37 -0.22
N LEU A 193 10.09 18.66 0.83
CA LEU A 193 10.29 17.21 0.79
C LEU A 193 9.08 16.52 1.44
N VAL A 194 8.40 15.65 0.69
CA VAL A 194 7.17 14.98 1.13
C VAL A 194 7.46 13.54 1.52
N GLU A 195 7.12 13.16 2.76
CA GLU A 195 7.28 11.81 3.34
C GLU A 195 8.73 11.30 3.39
N PHE A 196 9.71 12.20 3.47
CA PHE A 196 11.12 11.81 3.58
C PHE A 196 11.48 11.34 4.98
N ASP A 197 12.23 10.23 5.06
CA ASP A 197 12.78 9.68 6.30
C ASP A 197 14.11 10.37 6.64
N PRO A 198 14.20 11.15 7.75
CA PRO A 198 15.42 11.88 8.09
C PRO A 198 16.64 10.99 8.40
N VAL A 199 16.41 9.75 8.81
CA VAL A 199 17.49 8.79 9.09
C VAL A 199 18.06 8.24 7.78
N ARG A 200 17.17 7.87 6.87
CA ARG A 200 17.54 7.36 5.55
C ARG A 200 18.29 8.42 4.73
N TYR A 201 17.83 9.65 4.74
CA TYR A 201 18.36 10.77 3.94
C TYR A 201 19.25 11.73 4.75
N ARG A 202 19.81 11.28 5.88
CA ARG A 202 20.61 12.13 6.80
C ARG A 202 21.79 12.85 6.15
N HIS A 203 22.47 12.21 5.18
CA HIS A 203 23.58 12.82 4.47
C HIS A 203 23.09 13.93 3.53
N PHE A 204 22.06 13.66 2.75
CA PHE A 204 21.40 14.65 1.90
C PHE A 204 20.94 15.86 2.73
N LEU A 205 20.30 15.64 3.88
CA LEU A 205 19.84 16.72 4.76
C LEU A 205 20.99 17.49 5.39
N SER A 206 22.10 16.85 5.72
CA SER A 206 23.26 17.51 6.34
C SER A 206 24.04 18.38 5.35
N THR A 207 24.07 18.04 4.06
CA THR A 207 24.73 18.84 3.02
C THR A 207 23.94 20.09 2.64
N SER A 208 22.66 20.14 3.00
CA SER A 208 21.76 21.27 2.70
C SER A 208 22.00 22.54 3.53
N LYS A 209 23.01 22.55 4.41
CA LYS A 209 23.29 23.71 5.29
C LYS A 209 23.51 25.03 4.54
N ASN A 210 23.98 24.97 3.31
CA ASN A 210 24.28 26.14 2.47
C ASN A 210 23.29 26.27 1.30
N ALA A 211 22.23 25.43 1.25
CA ALA A 211 21.23 25.46 0.20
C ALA A 211 19.99 26.26 0.62
N SER A 212 19.09 26.43 -0.31
CA SER A 212 17.75 26.97 -0.08
C SER A 212 17.06 26.31 1.13
N SER A 213 16.18 27.03 1.81
CA SER A 213 15.40 26.50 2.93
C SER A 213 14.69 25.22 2.53
N ILE A 214 14.89 24.14 3.30
CA ILE A 214 14.22 22.86 3.09
C ILE A 214 13.12 22.68 4.13
N MET A 215 11.92 22.31 3.66
CA MET A 215 10.78 21.98 4.52
C MET A 215 10.44 20.50 4.39
N LEU A 216 10.21 19.84 5.53
CA LEU A 216 9.78 18.45 5.59
C LEU A 216 8.29 18.38 5.96
N TYR A 217 7.52 17.63 5.16
CA TYR A 217 6.10 17.40 5.38
C TYR A 217 5.79 15.91 5.37
N ASN A 218 5.59 15.34 6.56
CA ASN A 218 5.34 13.92 6.76
C ASN A 218 3.99 13.71 7.45
N ARG A 219 3.06 13.06 6.76
CA ARG A 219 1.71 12.80 7.26
C ARG A 219 1.52 11.37 7.75
N ARG A 220 2.21 10.39 7.16
CA ARG A 220 2.06 8.97 7.52
C ARG A 220 2.71 8.63 8.87
N ARG A 221 3.87 9.20 9.16
CA ARG A 221 4.61 9.01 10.43
C ARG A 221 5.23 10.31 10.92
N PRO A 222 5.54 10.43 12.22
CA PRO A 222 6.25 11.60 12.72
C PRO A 222 7.61 11.76 12.04
N THR A 223 8.02 12.97 11.74
CA THR A 223 9.35 13.23 11.19
C THR A 223 10.45 12.88 12.21
N ILE A 224 10.22 13.14 13.49
CA ILE A 224 11.11 12.74 14.59
C ILE A 224 10.44 11.62 15.37
N TRP A 225 11.03 10.42 15.34
CA TRP A 225 10.50 9.22 15.98
C TRP A 225 11.53 8.44 16.80
N ASN A 226 12.82 8.85 16.74
CA ASN A 226 13.90 8.32 17.58
C ASN A 226 15.07 9.31 17.66
N SER A 227 16.10 8.99 18.46
CA SER A 227 17.32 9.81 18.62
C SER A 227 18.07 10.07 17.30
N ASN A 228 18.08 9.10 16.38
CA ASN A 228 18.75 9.26 15.09
C ASN A 228 18.02 10.27 14.20
N SER A 229 16.70 10.22 14.12
CA SER A 229 15.90 11.20 13.38
C SER A 229 16.03 12.60 14.01
N TYR A 230 15.99 12.70 15.34
CA TYR A 230 16.27 13.95 16.06
C TYR A 230 17.64 14.54 15.69
N ASN A 231 18.70 13.74 15.79
CA ASN A 231 20.05 14.19 15.49
C ASN A 231 20.23 14.59 14.01
N SER A 232 19.57 13.88 13.09
CA SER A 232 19.58 14.21 11.66
C SER A 232 18.96 15.58 11.40
N ILE A 233 17.81 15.86 12.00
CA ILE A 233 17.14 17.16 11.86
C ILE A 233 17.94 18.27 12.55
N LYS A 234 18.44 18.03 13.77
CA LYS A 234 19.24 19.03 14.50
C LYS A 234 20.52 19.43 13.75
N LYS A 235 21.13 18.51 13.00
CA LYS A 235 22.34 18.77 12.20
C LYS A 235 22.05 19.38 10.82
N SER A 236 20.78 19.46 10.42
CA SER A 236 20.34 20.05 9.17
C SER A 236 19.72 21.44 9.41
N ASN A 237 19.55 22.20 8.33
CA ASN A 237 18.75 23.43 8.35
C ASN A 237 17.30 23.20 7.96
N CYS A 238 16.82 21.93 8.01
CA CYS A 238 15.47 21.58 7.61
C CYS A 238 14.45 22.04 8.65
N ARG A 239 13.34 22.56 8.16
CA ARG A 239 12.18 22.93 8.96
C ARG A 239 11.11 21.85 8.83
N ILE A 240 10.44 21.53 9.93
CA ILE A 240 9.36 20.52 9.92
C ILE A 240 8.04 21.25 9.93
N VAL A 241 7.17 20.90 9.00
CA VAL A 241 5.76 21.35 9.01
C VAL A 241 4.91 20.26 9.64
N THR A 242 4.23 20.63 10.71
CA THR A 242 3.33 19.74 11.44
C THR A 242 1.86 20.13 11.21
N LEU A 243 0.94 19.28 11.65
CA LEU A 243 -0.48 19.61 11.64
C LEU A 243 -0.79 20.90 12.42
N TYR A 244 -0.07 21.13 13.54
CA TYR A 244 -0.28 22.31 14.40
C TYR A 244 0.10 23.64 13.71
N ASP A 245 0.98 23.59 12.72
CA ASP A 245 1.33 24.78 11.94
C ASP A 245 0.21 25.21 10.97
N LEU A 246 -0.69 24.30 10.61
CA LEU A 246 -1.68 24.47 9.55
C LEU A 246 -3.11 24.58 10.09
N MET A 247 -3.44 23.84 11.17
CA MET A 247 -4.79 23.79 11.72
C MET A 247 -5.25 25.14 12.29
N ASN A 248 -6.44 25.54 11.90
CA ASN A 248 -7.18 26.68 12.45
C ASN A 248 -8.70 26.44 12.30
N LYS A 249 -9.51 27.31 12.89
CA LYS A 249 -10.98 27.21 12.87
C LYS A 249 -11.56 27.17 11.46
N ASN A 250 -11.02 27.97 10.54
CA ASN A 250 -11.51 28.01 9.16
C ASN A 250 -11.25 26.67 8.44
N LEU A 251 -10.06 26.08 8.64
CA LEU A 251 -9.72 24.79 8.07
C LEU A 251 -10.63 23.67 8.62
N GLU A 252 -10.96 23.70 9.91
CA GLU A 252 -11.91 22.75 10.52
C GLU A 252 -13.32 22.88 9.91
N ILE A 253 -13.77 24.10 9.64
CA ILE A 253 -15.04 24.36 8.96
C ILE A 253 -15.00 23.82 7.54
N ASN A 254 -13.95 24.08 6.77
CA ASN A 254 -13.80 23.58 5.40
C ASN A 254 -13.83 22.04 5.35
N ILE A 255 -13.13 21.38 6.29
CA ILE A 255 -13.16 19.92 6.39
C ILE A 255 -14.59 19.42 6.63
N LYS A 256 -15.31 19.97 7.61
CA LYS A 256 -16.68 19.58 7.90
C LYS A 256 -17.64 19.80 6.72
N ASN A 257 -17.50 20.92 6.04
CA ASN A 257 -18.31 21.23 4.84
C ASN A 257 -18.01 20.23 3.71
N GLY A 258 -16.75 19.86 3.51
CA GLY A 258 -16.39 18.83 2.53
C GLY A 258 -16.97 17.46 2.90
N GLU A 259 -16.88 17.06 4.18
CA GLU A 259 -17.40 15.79 4.67
C GLU A 259 -18.92 15.63 4.50
N SER A 260 -19.69 16.74 4.56
CA SER A 260 -21.14 16.68 4.44
C SER A 260 -21.67 16.19 3.09
N SER A 261 -20.87 16.31 2.02
CA SER A 261 -21.23 15.89 0.66
C SER A 261 -20.81 14.46 0.31
N VAL A 262 -20.11 13.76 1.22
CA VAL A 262 -19.50 12.46 0.90
C VAL A 262 -20.54 11.37 0.61
N GLU A 263 -21.62 11.32 1.38
CA GLU A 263 -22.67 10.31 1.20
C GLU A 263 -23.30 10.39 -0.19
N ASP A 264 -23.65 11.60 -0.62
CA ASP A 264 -24.27 11.85 -1.92
C ASP A 264 -23.31 11.51 -3.06
N LYS A 265 -22.07 11.95 -2.97
CA LYS A 265 -21.03 11.66 -3.98
C LYS A 265 -20.73 10.16 -4.10
N VAL A 266 -20.62 9.46 -2.99
CA VAL A 266 -20.40 8.01 -2.99
C VAL A 266 -21.63 7.29 -3.56
N SER A 267 -22.83 7.68 -3.18
CA SER A 267 -24.05 7.08 -3.71
C SER A 267 -24.23 7.34 -5.20
N SER A 268 -23.94 8.56 -5.67
CA SER A 268 -23.95 8.91 -7.08
C SER A 268 -22.92 8.12 -7.90
N SER A 269 -21.70 7.98 -7.38
CA SER A 269 -20.63 7.24 -8.08
C SER A 269 -20.89 5.73 -8.19
N LEU A 270 -21.76 5.17 -7.36
CA LEU A 270 -22.13 3.75 -7.35
C LEU A 270 -23.57 3.51 -7.83
N SER A 271 -24.20 4.48 -8.51
CA SER A 271 -25.60 4.39 -8.87
C SER A 271 -25.90 3.50 -10.09
N ASN A 272 -24.93 3.31 -11.00
CA ASN A 272 -25.09 2.44 -12.16
C ASN A 272 -24.71 0.99 -11.82
N THR A 273 -25.68 0.27 -11.25
CA THR A 273 -25.47 -1.11 -10.81
C THR A 273 -25.16 -2.04 -11.98
N ASP A 274 -25.78 -1.84 -13.15
CA ASP A 274 -25.57 -2.72 -14.31
C ASP A 274 -24.12 -2.60 -14.81
N PHE A 275 -23.58 -1.39 -14.88
CA PHE A 275 -22.17 -1.17 -15.20
C PHE A 275 -21.27 -1.84 -14.17
N LEU A 276 -21.53 -1.64 -12.87
CA LEU A 276 -20.69 -2.18 -11.81
C LEU A 276 -20.72 -3.72 -11.78
N GLU A 277 -21.87 -4.35 -12.02
CA GLU A 277 -21.99 -5.81 -12.15
C GLU A 277 -21.19 -6.34 -13.35
N ALA A 278 -21.22 -5.65 -14.48
CA ALA A 278 -20.44 -6.01 -15.66
C ALA A 278 -18.93 -5.79 -15.45
N TYR A 279 -18.54 -4.66 -14.87
CA TYR A 279 -17.15 -4.29 -14.67
C TYR A 279 -16.46 -5.17 -13.63
N PHE A 280 -17.12 -5.41 -12.48
CA PHE A 280 -16.64 -6.27 -11.40
C PHE A 280 -17.00 -7.73 -11.65
N SER A 281 -16.50 -8.27 -12.77
CA SER A 281 -16.67 -9.66 -13.20
C SER A 281 -15.36 -10.28 -13.64
N ILE A 282 -15.24 -11.61 -13.51
CA ILE A 282 -14.14 -12.43 -14.03
C ILE A 282 -14.71 -13.79 -14.46
N TYR A 283 -14.29 -14.31 -15.60
CA TYR A 283 -14.80 -15.57 -16.18
C TYR A 283 -16.33 -15.60 -16.25
N ASP A 284 -16.95 -14.50 -16.69
CA ASP A 284 -18.40 -14.32 -16.82
C ASP A 284 -19.20 -14.39 -15.51
N HIS A 285 -18.50 -14.37 -14.37
CA HIS A 285 -19.12 -14.31 -13.05
C HIS A 285 -18.92 -12.94 -12.42
N SER A 286 -20.03 -12.22 -12.19
CA SER A 286 -20.02 -10.98 -11.43
C SER A 286 -19.85 -11.26 -9.93
N PHE A 287 -19.00 -10.47 -9.29
CA PHE A 287 -18.82 -10.52 -7.85
C PHE A 287 -19.20 -9.18 -7.16
N TRP A 288 -19.77 -8.25 -7.91
CA TRP A 288 -20.15 -6.95 -7.39
C TRP A 288 -21.02 -7.04 -6.12
N LYS A 289 -22.08 -7.82 -6.15
CA LYS A 289 -23.01 -7.99 -5.01
C LYS A 289 -22.32 -8.49 -3.73
N ILE A 290 -21.24 -9.24 -3.86
CA ILE A 290 -20.46 -9.74 -2.72
C ILE A 290 -19.66 -8.61 -2.08
N ILE A 291 -19.05 -7.74 -2.89
CA ILE A 291 -18.14 -6.68 -2.41
C ILE A 291 -18.81 -5.34 -2.20
N GLU A 292 -19.98 -5.08 -2.77
CA GLU A 292 -20.65 -3.77 -2.81
C GLU A 292 -20.69 -3.07 -1.46
N LYS A 293 -21.25 -3.71 -0.45
CA LYS A 293 -21.36 -3.14 0.91
C LYS A 293 -20.02 -2.76 1.49
N LYS A 294 -19.04 -3.67 1.36
CA LYS A 294 -17.70 -3.48 1.88
C LYS A 294 -16.97 -2.37 1.11
N PHE A 295 -17.09 -2.38 -0.20
CA PHE A 295 -16.51 -1.39 -1.08
C PHE A 295 -17.10 0.01 -0.82
N LYS A 296 -18.42 0.15 -0.71
CA LYS A 296 -19.09 1.41 -0.36
C LYS A 296 -18.59 1.97 0.98
N ASN A 297 -18.46 1.12 1.99
CA ASN A 297 -17.94 1.51 3.30
C ASN A 297 -16.47 1.97 3.23
N LEU A 298 -15.64 1.25 2.46
CA LEU A 298 -14.25 1.63 2.23
C LEU A 298 -14.16 2.99 1.54
N LEU A 299 -14.90 3.16 0.44
CA LEU A 299 -14.91 4.39 -0.34
C LEU A 299 -15.33 5.60 0.50
N LYS A 300 -16.43 5.48 1.24
CA LYS A 300 -16.91 6.52 2.15
C LYS A 300 -15.84 6.91 3.18
N LYS A 301 -15.25 5.93 3.84
CA LYS A 301 -14.22 6.15 4.85
C LYS A 301 -13.00 6.85 4.28
N ARG A 302 -12.51 6.39 3.12
CA ARG A 302 -11.33 6.99 2.49
C ARG A 302 -11.63 8.35 1.88
N PHE A 303 -12.85 8.61 1.46
CA PHE A 303 -13.24 9.94 1.00
C PHE A 303 -13.15 10.96 2.14
N ILE A 304 -13.72 10.65 3.31
CA ILE A 304 -13.64 11.50 4.50
C ILE A 304 -12.17 11.75 4.90
N ASP A 305 -11.37 10.68 4.99
CA ASP A 305 -9.93 10.79 5.28
C ASP A 305 -9.22 11.70 4.26
N SER A 306 -9.54 11.56 2.97
CA SER A 306 -8.91 12.31 1.88
C SER A 306 -9.28 13.79 1.90
N ILE A 307 -10.53 14.15 2.17
CA ILE A 307 -10.96 15.55 2.31
C ILE A 307 -10.08 16.26 3.34
N LYS A 308 -9.91 15.65 4.50
CA LYS A 308 -9.06 16.21 5.56
C LYS A 308 -7.62 16.42 5.09
N GLU A 309 -7.02 15.44 4.44
CA GLU A 309 -5.63 15.55 3.96
C GLU A 309 -5.51 16.56 2.80
N ILE A 310 -6.50 16.65 1.91
CA ILE A 310 -6.55 17.64 0.82
C ILE A 310 -6.65 19.06 1.38
N GLU A 311 -7.51 19.29 2.36
CA GLU A 311 -7.65 20.60 3.00
C GLU A 311 -6.37 21.04 3.71
N ILE A 312 -5.72 20.11 4.43
CA ILE A 312 -4.43 20.38 5.10
C ILE A 312 -3.33 20.68 4.07
N ALA A 313 -3.26 19.90 2.99
CA ALA A 313 -2.28 20.11 1.93
C ALA A 313 -2.53 21.43 1.15
N SER A 314 -3.79 21.77 0.87
CA SER A 314 -4.14 23.06 0.28
C SER A 314 -3.66 24.21 1.17
N LYS A 315 -3.91 24.10 2.48
CA LYS A 315 -3.46 25.10 3.45
C LYS A 315 -1.93 25.24 3.54
N LEU A 316 -1.20 24.12 3.38
CA LEU A 316 0.26 24.12 3.29
C LEU A 316 0.75 24.96 2.10
N LEU A 317 0.20 24.69 0.89
CA LEU A 317 0.61 25.37 -0.34
C LEU A 317 0.17 26.86 -0.38
N GLU A 318 -0.92 27.21 0.29
CA GLU A 318 -1.35 28.60 0.46
C GLU A 318 -0.45 29.38 1.44
N LYS A 319 0.00 28.71 2.50
CA LYS A 319 0.73 29.37 3.60
C LYS A 319 2.20 29.61 3.29
N TYR A 320 2.82 28.73 2.52
CA TYR A 320 4.25 28.76 2.25
C TYR A 320 4.53 28.81 0.75
N GLN A 321 5.61 29.46 0.35
CA GLN A 321 6.06 29.51 -1.03
C GLN A 321 7.11 28.41 -1.28
N PHE A 322 6.91 27.65 -2.35
CA PHE A 322 7.84 26.59 -2.74
C PHE A 322 8.43 26.86 -4.12
N SER A 323 9.75 26.67 -4.26
CA SER A 323 10.43 26.68 -5.55
C SER A 323 10.26 25.37 -6.28
N SER A 324 10.21 24.26 -5.53
CA SER A 324 9.94 22.91 -6.03
C SER A 324 9.47 22.00 -4.91
N ILE A 325 8.86 20.91 -5.30
CA ILE A 325 8.41 19.84 -4.40
C ILE A 325 9.10 18.54 -4.83
N VAL A 326 9.69 17.82 -3.88
CA VAL A 326 10.32 16.53 -4.14
C VAL A 326 9.51 15.43 -3.44
N VAL A 327 9.08 14.46 -4.22
CA VAL A 327 8.42 13.24 -3.73
C VAL A 327 9.30 12.04 -4.04
N TRP A 328 9.25 11.00 -3.21
CA TRP A 328 10.00 9.78 -3.46
C TRP A 328 9.12 8.65 -4.04
N SER A 329 7.82 8.89 -4.14
CA SER A 329 6.85 7.97 -4.72
C SER A 329 5.59 8.74 -5.08
N GLU A 330 4.88 8.33 -6.13
CA GLU A 330 3.57 8.90 -6.48
C GLU A 330 2.39 7.98 -6.15
N ILE A 331 2.58 6.96 -5.31
CA ILE A 331 1.48 6.06 -4.92
C ILE A 331 0.90 6.34 -3.54
N GLY A 332 1.66 6.97 -2.66
CA GLY A 332 1.16 7.36 -1.34
C GLY A 332 0.10 8.44 -1.46
N SER A 333 -0.95 8.36 -0.65
CA SER A 333 -2.05 9.35 -0.68
C SER A 333 -1.55 10.78 -0.44
N THR A 334 -0.61 10.97 0.49
CA THR A 334 -0.03 12.29 0.78
C THR A 334 0.70 12.86 -0.43
N GLU A 335 1.55 12.04 -1.08
CA GLU A 335 2.32 12.45 -2.24
C GLU A 335 1.38 12.76 -3.43
N GLN A 336 0.42 11.88 -3.74
CA GLN A 336 -0.56 12.12 -4.81
C GLN A 336 -1.33 13.43 -4.60
N ILE A 337 -1.81 13.67 -3.38
CA ILE A 337 -2.54 14.91 -3.04
C ILE A 337 -1.64 16.13 -3.30
N ILE A 338 -0.41 16.12 -2.76
CA ILE A 338 0.53 17.24 -2.92
C ILE A 338 0.87 17.47 -4.39
N VAL A 339 1.17 16.41 -5.15
CA VAL A 339 1.51 16.52 -6.58
C VAL A 339 0.35 17.14 -7.37
N LYS A 340 -0.87 16.66 -7.18
CA LYS A 340 -2.06 17.21 -7.86
C LYS A 340 -2.33 18.67 -7.51
N LEU A 341 -2.20 19.04 -6.25
CA LEU A 341 -2.38 20.43 -5.81
C LEU A 341 -1.23 21.32 -6.28
N ALA A 342 0.01 20.85 -6.27
CA ALA A 342 1.17 21.58 -6.75
C ALA A 342 1.02 22.01 -8.21
N LYS A 343 0.51 21.12 -9.07
CA LYS A 343 0.22 21.43 -10.47
C LYS A 343 -0.77 22.59 -10.61
N LYS A 344 -1.80 22.66 -9.78
CA LYS A 344 -2.74 23.79 -9.77
C LYS A 344 -2.09 25.11 -9.39
N HIS A 345 -1.05 25.05 -8.58
CA HIS A 345 -0.28 26.22 -8.14
C HIS A 345 0.96 26.48 -9.03
N SER A 346 1.12 25.74 -10.13
CA SER A 346 2.30 25.82 -11.02
C SER A 346 3.64 25.66 -10.28
N ILE A 347 3.67 24.81 -9.26
CA ILE A 347 4.88 24.49 -8.51
C ILE A 347 5.50 23.23 -9.12
N PRO A 348 6.78 23.28 -9.58
CA PRO A 348 7.47 22.13 -10.16
C PRO A 348 7.56 20.96 -9.17
N VAL A 349 7.32 19.74 -9.66
CA VAL A 349 7.39 18.52 -8.88
C VAL A 349 8.43 17.57 -9.45
N VAL A 350 9.30 17.08 -8.59
CA VAL A 350 10.38 16.14 -8.92
C VAL A 350 10.16 14.81 -8.21
N LEU A 351 10.13 13.72 -8.98
CA LEU A 351 10.11 12.36 -8.44
C LEU A 351 11.54 11.86 -8.22
N LEU A 352 11.90 11.53 -6.99
CA LEU A 352 13.15 10.87 -6.68
C LEU A 352 12.96 9.35 -6.69
N GLN A 353 13.66 8.63 -7.54
CA GLN A 353 13.62 7.17 -7.57
C GLN A 353 13.85 6.56 -6.19
N HIS A 354 12.99 5.64 -5.77
CA HIS A 354 13.03 5.02 -4.44
C HIS A 354 13.27 3.50 -4.46
N GLY A 355 13.08 2.85 -5.61
CA GLY A 355 13.21 1.41 -5.80
C GLY A 355 13.72 1.05 -7.19
N LEU A 356 13.96 -0.24 -7.41
CA LEU A 356 14.33 -0.77 -8.72
C LEU A 356 13.10 -0.80 -9.64
N PHE A 357 13.34 -0.60 -10.92
CA PHE A 357 12.37 -0.89 -11.97
C PHE A 357 12.37 -2.39 -12.27
N PHE A 358 11.21 -2.87 -12.68
CA PHE A 358 11.09 -4.21 -13.22
C PHE A 358 10.96 -4.07 -14.74
N ASP A 359 11.91 -4.66 -15.46
CA ASP A 359 11.84 -4.84 -16.92
C ASP A 359 11.48 -6.30 -17.15
N ASP A 360 10.21 -6.57 -17.25
CA ASP A 360 9.66 -7.89 -17.48
C ASP A 360 8.97 -7.83 -18.83
N GLU A 361 9.21 -8.79 -19.71
CA GLU A 361 8.62 -8.86 -21.05
C GLU A 361 7.10 -9.14 -21.01
N LEU A 362 6.56 -9.47 -19.84
CA LEU A 362 5.12 -9.68 -19.67
C LEU A 362 4.34 -8.38 -19.85
N GLU A 363 3.31 -8.47 -20.67
CA GLU A 363 2.33 -7.40 -20.89
C GLU A 363 1.74 -6.93 -19.54
N GLY A 364 2.03 -5.71 -19.13
CA GLY A 364 1.54 -5.15 -17.85
C GLY A 364 2.62 -4.65 -16.90
N THR A 365 3.92 -4.89 -17.17
CA THR A 365 5.02 -4.40 -16.33
C THR A 365 5.02 -2.89 -16.20
N ASN A 366 4.70 -2.17 -17.27
CA ASN A 366 4.54 -0.72 -17.25
C ASN A 366 3.40 -0.29 -16.32
N ARG A 367 2.31 -1.05 -16.29
CA ARG A 367 1.20 -0.80 -15.39
C ARG A 367 1.62 -1.03 -13.93
N MET A 368 2.40 -2.08 -13.68
CA MET A 368 2.95 -2.39 -12.36
C MET A 368 3.94 -1.31 -11.89
N ASN A 369 4.85 -0.85 -12.75
CA ASN A 369 5.79 0.21 -12.40
C ASN A 369 5.06 1.53 -12.07
N LYS A 370 4.06 1.92 -12.85
CA LYS A 370 3.19 3.06 -12.56
C LYS A 370 2.43 2.85 -11.24
N PHE A 371 1.90 1.65 -11.03
CA PHE A 371 1.19 1.29 -9.81
C PHE A 371 2.08 1.34 -8.57
N ARG A 372 3.38 1.04 -8.69
CA ARG A 372 4.37 1.13 -7.62
C ARG A 372 4.94 2.53 -7.40
N GLY A 373 4.60 3.49 -8.26
CA GLY A 373 5.03 4.88 -8.15
C GLY A 373 6.52 5.11 -8.39
N VAL A 374 7.15 4.24 -9.17
CA VAL A 374 8.57 4.40 -9.60
C VAL A 374 8.69 5.19 -10.89
N PHE A 375 7.61 5.26 -11.68
CA PHE A 375 7.52 6.15 -12.85
C PHE A 375 6.84 7.46 -12.48
N PRO A 376 7.26 8.59 -13.08
CA PRO A 376 6.53 9.84 -12.99
C PRO A 376 5.18 9.69 -13.72
N VAL A 377 4.08 9.91 -12.99
CA VAL A 377 2.72 9.95 -13.57
C VAL A 377 2.28 11.40 -13.73
N ASP A 378 2.51 12.19 -12.70
CA ASP A 378 2.13 13.59 -12.61
C ASP A 378 3.31 14.53 -12.29
N SER A 379 4.46 14.01 -11.85
CA SER A 379 5.68 14.81 -11.64
C SER A 379 6.23 15.34 -12.97
N ASP A 380 6.82 16.53 -12.93
CA ASP A 380 7.38 17.21 -14.09
C ASP A 380 8.73 16.61 -14.50
N GLU A 381 9.54 16.24 -13.50
CA GLU A 381 10.87 15.65 -13.69
C GLU A 381 11.05 14.42 -12.80
N THR A 382 12.02 13.58 -13.18
CA THR A 382 12.43 12.41 -12.37
C THR A 382 13.95 12.36 -12.22
N ILE A 383 14.40 12.08 -10.99
CA ILE A 383 15.81 11.82 -10.69
C ILE A 383 15.99 10.32 -10.54
N VAL A 384 16.85 9.75 -11.38
CA VAL A 384 17.15 8.31 -11.42
C VAL A 384 18.55 8.01 -10.92
N TRP A 385 18.78 6.75 -10.52
CA TRP A 385 20.04 6.32 -9.91
C TRP A 385 21.16 6.13 -10.93
N GLY A 386 20.81 5.72 -12.15
CA GLY A 386 21.82 5.42 -13.17
C GLY A 386 21.27 5.42 -14.59
N HIS A 387 22.14 5.10 -15.54
CA HIS A 387 21.78 5.06 -16.95
C HIS A 387 20.86 3.88 -17.30
N ILE A 388 20.90 2.79 -16.54
CA ILE A 388 19.99 1.65 -16.71
C ILE A 388 18.55 2.10 -16.49
N GLU A 389 18.31 2.81 -15.40
CA GLU A 389 16.99 3.33 -15.06
C GLU A 389 16.57 4.44 -16.02
N LYS A 390 17.50 5.31 -16.48
CA LYS A 390 17.21 6.29 -17.51
C LYS A 390 16.71 5.61 -18.79
N ASN A 391 17.46 4.61 -19.28
CA ASN A 391 17.10 3.88 -20.49
C ASN A 391 15.74 3.18 -20.36
N HIS A 392 15.46 2.63 -19.18
CA HIS A 392 14.18 2.02 -18.89
C HIS A 392 13.03 3.04 -18.96
N GLN A 393 13.20 4.23 -18.38
CA GLN A 393 12.20 5.29 -18.47
C GLN A 393 11.99 5.78 -19.91
N LEU A 394 13.07 5.94 -20.70
CA LEU A 394 12.99 6.31 -22.11
C LEU A 394 12.19 5.30 -22.94
N LYS A 395 12.45 3.98 -22.76
CA LYS A 395 11.66 2.90 -23.39
C LYS A 395 10.17 2.99 -23.06
N ASN A 396 9.82 3.56 -21.92
CA ASN A 396 8.46 3.71 -21.44
C ASN A 396 7.83 5.08 -21.77
N GLY A 397 8.47 5.84 -22.66
CA GLY A 397 7.91 7.07 -23.19
C GLY A 397 8.09 8.31 -22.32
N ILE A 398 8.93 8.26 -21.28
CA ILE A 398 9.30 9.46 -20.53
C ILE A 398 10.32 10.24 -21.38
N ARG A 399 10.09 11.55 -21.55
CA ARG A 399 10.96 12.40 -22.37
C ARG A 399 12.33 12.58 -21.70
N GLU A 400 13.39 12.60 -22.51
CA GLU A 400 14.78 12.67 -22.01
C GLU A 400 15.04 13.92 -21.19
N GLU A 401 14.51 15.05 -21.59
CA GLU A 401 14.65 16.32 -20.87
C GLU A 401 14.09 16.30 -19.45
N ASN A 402 13.15 15.38 -19.16
CA ASN A 402 12.54 15.23 -17.86
C ASN A 402 13.27 14.23 -16.96
N ILE A 403 14.40 13.64 -17.42
CA ILE A 403 15.14 12.62 -16.68
C ILE A 403 16.53 13.11 -16.29
N GLN A 404 16.81 13.21 -15.00
CA GLN A 404 18.10 13.56 -14.45
C GLN A 404 18.80 12.34 -13.84
N VAL A 405 20.06 12.06 -14.24
CA VAL A 405 20.86 10.97 -13.66
C VAL A 405 21.78 11.54 -12.60
N LEU A 406 21.40 11.44 -11.32
CA LEU A 406 22.13 12.04 -10.20
C LEU A 406 22.58 11.04 -9.15
N GLY A 407 22.23 9.76 -9.29
CA GLY A 407 22.54 8.73 -8.29
C GLY A 407 21.52 8.67 -7.16
N ASN A 408 21.83 7.81 -6.18
CA ASN A 408 20.99 7.62 -5.01
C ASN A 408 21.65 8.22 -3.77
N PRO A 409 21.10 9.31 -3.21
CA PRO A 409 21.70 10.00 -2.05
C PRO A 409 21.75 9.13 -0.78
N TYR A 410 21.03 8.01 -0.73
CA TYR A 410 21.12 7.04 0.36
C TYR A 410 22.49 6.34 0.38
N TYR A 411 23.10 6.10 -0.78
CA TYR A 411 24.36 5.36 -0.90
C TYR A 411 25.62 6.23 -0.78
N ASP A 412 25.53 7.56 -0.75
CA ASP A 412 26.67 8.47 -0.58
C ASP A 412 27.49 8.15 0.68
N ARG A 413 26.85 7.59 1.71
CA ARG A 413 27.49 7.14 2.94
C ARG A 413 28.43 5.93 2.78
N ILE A 414 28.31 5.17 1.68
CA ILE A 414 29.05 3.90 1.49
C ILE A 414 30.40 4.16 0.85
N ARG A 415 30.55 5.27 0.14
CA ARG A 415 31.70 5.59 -0.71
C ARG A 415 33.07 5.56 -0.03
N ASN A 416 33.13 5.72 1.29
CA ASN A 416 34.37 5.83 2.07
C ASN A 416 34.48 4.81 3.22
N ARG A 417 33.76 3.70 3.17
CA ARG A 417 33.94 2.65 4.18
C ARG A 417 35.09 1.75 3.77
N PRO A 418 36.10 1.53 4.65
CA PRO A 418 37.07 0.49 4.39
C PRO A 418 36.37 -0.88 4.33
N ASN A 419 36.77 -1.71 3.37
CA ASN A 419 36.24 -3.07 3.24
C ASN A 419 36.63 -3.84 4.51
N PRO A 420 35.73 -4.18 5.42
CA PRO A 420 36.05 -5.03 6.53
C PRO A 420 36.38 -6.41 5.97
N LYS A 421 37.45 -7.04 6.43
CA LYS A 421 37.66 -8.47 6.21
C LYS A 421 36.58 -9.23 6.97
N ILE A 422 35.56 -9.68 6.28
CA ILE A 422 34.41 -10.36 6.87
C ILE A 422 34.46 -11.82 6.48
N ASN A 423 34.65 -12.70 7.46
CA ASN A 423 34.52 -14.15 7.30
C ASN A 423 33.09 -14.57 7.67
N HIS A 424 32.10 -13.99 6.99
CA HIS A 424 30.69 -14.32 7.24
C HIS A 424 29.98 -14.59 5.92
N ILE A 425 29.08 -15.57 5.95
CA ILE A 425 28.12 -15.80 4.87
C ILE A 425 26.92 -14.91 5.14
N LEU A 426 26.60 -14.01 4.21
CA LEU A 426 25.41 -13.19 4.27
C LEU A 426 24.28 -13.85 3.47
N LEU A 427 23.26 -14.34 4.14
CA LEU A 427 22.01 -14.74 3.50
C LEU A 427 21.09 -13.53 3.40
N ALA A 428 20.96 -12.97 2.20
CA ALA A 428 20.01 -11.92 1.91
C ALA A 428 18.71 -12.55 1.38
N THR A 429 17.64 -12.51 2.19
CA THR A 429 16.32 -12.98 1.79
C THR A 429 15.43 -11.80 1.45
N SER A 430 14.66 -11.91 0.38
CA SER A 430 13.62 -10.92 0.03
C SER A 430 12.32 -11.10 0.84
N GLY A 431 12.25 -12.14 1.67
CA GLY A 431 11.01 -12.58 2.31
C GLY A 431 10.05 -13.27 1.33
N PRO A 432 9.05 -13.96 1.83
CA PRO A 432 7.94 -14.40 0.99
C PRO A 432 7.28 -13.15 0.43
N VAL A 433 6.93 -13.23 -0.80
CA VAL A 433 6.38 -12.21 -1.71
C VAL A 433 5.39 -11.23 -1.04
N ILE A 434 5.28 -10.05 -1.60
CA ILE A 434 4.34 -8.99 -1.18
C ILE A 434 2.91 -9.54 -1.06
N GLU A 435 2.21 -9.20 0.02
CA GLU A 435 0.87 -9.69 0.37
C GLU A 435 -0.19 -9.58 -0.75
N ASN A 436 -0.02 -8.69 -1.71
CA ASN A 436 -0.90 -8.52 -2.87
C ASN A 436 -0.35 -9.12 -4.17
N SER A 437 0.61 -10.04 -4.08
CA SER A 437 1.12 -10.75 -5.26
C SER A 437 0.35 -12.04 -5.50
N ILE A 438 0.10 -12.34 -6.77
CA ILE A 438 -0.43 -13.64 -7.19
C ILE A 438 0.51 -14.80 -6.84
N ASP A 439 1.81 -14.53 -6.70
CA ASP A 439 2.82 -15.52 -6.36
C ASP A 439 2.86 -15.87 -4.87
N LEU A 440 2.09 -15.17 -4.02
CA LEU A 440 1.93 -15.52 -2.61
C LEU A 440 0.94 -16.68 -2.49
N THR A 441 1.44 -17.89 -2.70
CA THR A 441 0.73 -19.16 -2.50
C THR A 441 1.24 -19.85 -1.25
N ILE A 442 0.44 -20.78 -0.70
CA ILE A 442 0.85 -21.60 0.44
C ILE A 442 2.13 -22.38 0.10
N GLU A 443 2.20 -22.97 -1.10
CA GLU A 443 3.37 -23.68 -1.60
C GLU A 443 4.63 -22.80 -1.69
N THR A 444 4.48 -21.54 -2.15
CA THR A 444 5.60 -20.59 -2.25
C THR A 444 6.14 -20.24 -0.86
N ILE A 445 5.29 -20.07 0.13
CA ILE A 445 5.68 -19.81 1.52
C ILE A 445 6.47 -20.99 2.07
N GLU A 446 5.99 -22.23 1.89
CA GLU A 446 6.65 -23.44 2.37
C GLU A 446 7.99 -23.66 1.69
N LYS A 447 8.08 -23.51 0.37
CA LYS A 447 9.35 -23.62 -0.38
C LYS A 447 10.38 -22.60 0.11
N ASN A 448 9.97 -21.37 0.37
CA ASN A 448 10.85 -20.33 0.89
C ASN A 448 11.39 -20.69 2.29
N GLN A 449 10.52 -21.13 3.19
CA GLN A 449 10.92 -21.56 4.54
C GLN A 449 11.87 -22.77 4.50
N ALA A 450 11.56 -23.78 3.68
CA ALA A 450 12.41 -24.96 3.50
C ALA A 450 13.78 -24.59 2.94
N THR A 451 13.84 -23.67 1.97
CA THR A 451 15.10 -23.19 1.38
C THR A 451 15.97 -22.49 2.42
N ILE A 452 15.39 -21.57 3.21
CA ILE A 452 16.11 -20.86 4.27
C ILE A 452 16.64 -21.85 5.31
N LYS A 453 15.83 -22.82 5.75
CA LYS A 453 16.21 -23.85 6.69
C LYS A 453 17.40 -24.67 6.17
N LYS A 454 17.34 -25.12 4.92
CA LYS A 454 18.42 -25.91 4.28
C LYS A 454 19.73 -25.12 4.17
N ILE A 455 19.66 -23.82 3.83
CA ILE A 455 20.86 -22.97 3.79
C ILE A 455 21.46 -22.82 5.19
N CYS A 456 20.65 -22.60 6.22
CA CYS A 456 21.13 -22.52 7.61
C CYS A 456 21.78 -23.83 8.06
N GLU A 457 21.20 -24.98 7.74
CA GLU A 457 21.78 -26.31 8.06
C GLU A 457 23.13 -26.51 7.39
N VAL A 458 23.28 -26.19 6.10
CA VAL A 458 24.55 -26.31 5.39
C VAL A 458 25.61 -25.38 5.96
N THR A 459 25.25 -24.12 6.27
CA THR A 459 26.21 -23.14 6.81
C THR A 459 26.64 -23.41 8.26
N THR A 460 25.82 -24.15 9.03
CA THR A 460 26.20 -24.56 10.39
C THR A 460 27.24 -25.69 10.39
N ASN A 461 27.35 -26.44 9.29
CA ASN A 461 28.28 -27.56 9.13
C ASN A 461 29.59 -27.14 8.43
N LEU A 462 29.75 -25.86 8.08
CA LEU A 462 31.00 -25.25 7.55
C LEU A 462 31.77 -24.51 8.64
#